data_9e633490d27e5cd0a080933af4dd7f3c
#
_entry.id   9e633490d27e5cd0a080933af4dd7f3c
#
_cell.length_a   1.000
_cell.length_b   1.000
_cell.length_c   1.000
_cell.angle_alpha   90.00
_cell.angle_beta   90.00
_cell.angle_gamma   90.00
#
_symmetry.space_group_name_H-M   'P 1'
#
loop_
_entity.id
_entity.type
_entity.pdbx_description
1 polymer ?
#
loop_
_entity_poly.entity_id
_entity_poly.type
_entity_poly.pdbx_seq_one_letter_code
_entity_poly.pdbx_strand_id
1 'polypeptide(L)'
;MCITRYVLALVIVGCDAFTGIAETTYYRDSSGRLTGSVTTDGNGKTVYKDGQGRIQRTVTTDRNGKTTFRDYLGRTQGTVQTDARGKTTWRDASGRVQGSSSTDQYGKTTWRDSTGRTQGTMLTDKYGKTTYRDYLGRLQGSSQTDRYGKTTYRDAAGRTQGSVTTDQYGKTTWRDSSGRIQGSSTTDRYGKTTYRDGSGRIIGTRTVR
;
A
#
# COMPACT_ATOMS: atom_id res chain seq x y z
N MET A 1 15.39 -7.38 13.42
CA MET A 1 14.84 -6.08 13.80
C MET A 1 15.17 -5.05 12.73
N CYS A 2 14.65 -5.19 11.51
CA CYS A 2 14.86 -4.22 10.40
C CYS A 2 13.86 -4.36 9.23
N ILE A 3 12.70 -4.97 9.43
CA ILE A 3 11.65 -5.07 8.38
C ILE A 3 10.68 -3.88 8.45
N THR A 4 10.69 -3.11 9.55
CA THR A 4 9.70 -2.04 9.83
C THR A 4 9.91 -0.76 9.02
N ARG A 5 10.99 -0.61 8.24
CA ARG A 5 11.28 0.64 7.50
C ARG A 5 10.89 0.63 6.01
N TYR A 6 10.54 -0.50 5.42
CA TYR A 6 10.23 -0.57 3.98
C TYR A 6 8.76 -0.82 3.65
N VAL A 7 7.90 -1.08 4.64
CA VAL A 7 6.46 -1.35 4.43
C VAL A 7 5.63 -0.07 4.26
N LEU A 8 6.20 1.12 4.49
CA LEU A 8 5.44 2.37 4.50
C LEU A 8 5.42 3.12 3.15
N ALA A 9 5.80 2.51 2.04
CA ALA A 9 5.85 3.19 0.75
C ALA A 9 5.13 2.47 -0.40
N LEU A 10 4.38 1.40 -0.14
CA LEU A 10 3.57 0.79 -1.18
C LEU A 10 2.08 1.14 -0.99
N VAL A 11 1.74 2.42 -1.12
CA VAL A 11 0.41 2.75 -1.63
C VAL A 11 0.44 2.35 -3.10
N ILE A 12 0.03 1.12 -3.39
CA ILE A 12 -0.34 0.72 -4.73
C ILE A 12 -1.54 1.61 -5.08
N VAL A 13 -1.30 2.69 -5.78
CA VAL A 13 -2.34 3.31 -6.59
C VAL A 13 -2.67 2.24 -7.63
N GLY A 14 -3.81 1.58 -7.45
CA GLY A 14 -4.35 0.67 -8.45
C GLY A 14 -4.29 1.40 -9.79
N CYS A 15 -3.72 0.74 -10.78
CA CYS A 15 -3.71 1.21 -12.15
C CYS A 15 -5.13 0.98 -12.70
N ASP A 16 -6.09 1.79 -12.25
CA ASP A 16 -7.37 1.90 -12.91
C ASP A 16 -7.16 2.63 -14.22
N ALA A 17 -7.71 2.07 -15.28
CA ALA A 17 -7.62 2.61 -16.63
C ALA A 17 -7.96 4.11 -16.62
N PHE A 18 -7.03 4.91 -17.12
CA PHE A 18 -7.09 6.36 -17.22
C PHE A 18 -8.40 6.79 -17.89
N THR A 19 -9.36 7.25 -17.11
CA THR A 19 -10.64 7.83 -17.60
C THR A 19 -10.58 9.35 -17.64
N GLY A 20 -9.50 9.98 -17.93
CA GLY A 20 -9.41 11.41 -18.26
C GLY A 20 -10.02 12.44 -17.27
N ILE A 21 -10.63 12.00 -16.17
CA ILE A 21 -11.31 12.83 -15.18
C ILE A 21 -10.41 12.95 -13.96
N ALA A 22 -10.16 14.20 -13.53
CA ALA A 22 -9.43 14.45 -12.30
C ALA A 22 -10.25 13.99 -11.09
N GLU A 23 -9.66 13.11 -10.27
CA GLU A 23 -10.27 12.61 -9.05
C GLU A 23 -9.59 13.22 -7.83
N THR A 24 -10.37 13.71 -6.87
CA THR A 24 -9.84 14.26 -5.63
C THR A 24 -10.35 13.48 -4.42
N THR A 25 -9.42 12.97 -3.63
CA THR A 25 -9.71 12.34 -2.34
C THR A 25 -9.43 13.33 -1.21
N TYR A 26 -10.39 13.49 -0.31
CA TYR A 26 -10.29 14.33 0.89
C TYR A 26 -10.19 13.47 2.15
N TYR A 27 -9.29 13.84 3.06
CA TYR A 27 -9.09 13.20 4.36
C TYR A 27 -9.47 14.16 5.47
N ARG A 28 -10.25 13.69 6.46
CA ARG A 28 -10.68 14.48 7.62
C ARG A 28 -10.40 13.72 8.90
N ASP A 29 -10.13 14.46 9.96
CA ASP A 29 -10.00 13.92 11.32
C ASP A 29 -11.38 13.57 11.93
N SER A 30 -11.38 13.16 13.20
CA SER A 30 -12.58 12.81 13.97
C SER A 30 -13.54 13.99 14.17
N SER A 31 -13.03 15.23 14.15
CA SER A 31 -13.82 16.46 14.26
C SER A 31 -14.38 16.95 12.91
N GLY A 32 -14.06 16.25 11.81
CA GLY A 32 -14.46 16.62 10.46
C GLY A 32 -13.56 17.65 9.80
N ARG A 33 -12.47 18.10 10.45
CA ARG A 33 -11.52 19.06 9.89
C ARG A 33 -10.72 18.41 8.79
N LEU A 34 -10.49 19.13 7.68
CA LEU A 34 -9.64 18.68 6.59
C LEU A 34 -8.20 18.51 7.08
N THR A 35 -7.64 17.32 6.91
CA THR A 35 -6.23 17.00 7.23
C THR A 35 -5.36 16.89 5.97
N GLY A 36 -5.97 16.73 4.80
CA GLY A 36 -5.26 16.70 3.54
C GLY A 36 -6.13 16.30 2.37
N SER A 37 -5.57 16.43 1.18
CA SER A 37 -6.19 15.94 -0.05
C SER A 37 -5.17 15.34 -1.01
N VAL A 38 -5.66 14.46 -1.87
CA VAL A 38 -4.88 13.85 -2.96
C VAL A 38 -5.69 14.02 -4.24
N THR A 39 -5.12 14.67 -5.24
CA THR A 39 -5.75 14.86 -6.55
C THR A 39 -4.90 14.18 -7.61
N THR A 40 -5.51 13.33 -8.42
CA THR A 40 -4.86 12.75 -9.61
C THR A 40 -5.50 13.36 -10.85
N ASP A 41 -4.69 13.96 -11.73
CA ASP A 41 -5.16 14.53 -12.99
C ASP A 41 -5.20 13.48 -14.12
N GLY A 42 -5.83 13.85 -15.24
CA GLY A 42 -5.94 12.99 -16.41
C GLY A 42 -4.59 12.63 -17.08
N ASN A 43 -3.47 13.22 -16.67
CA ASN A 43 -2.13 12.94 -17.18
C ASN A 43 -1.30 12.05 -16.22
N GLY A 44 -1.91 11.52 -15.13
CA GLY A 44 -1.22 10.66 -14.16
C GLY A 44 -0.38 11.42 -13.14
N LYS A 45 -0.55 12.75 -13.02
CA LYS A 45 0.08 13.52 -11.96
C LYS A 45 -0.81 13.50 -10.72
N THR A 46 -0.26 13.01 -9.63
CA THR A 46 -0.90 13.00 -8.31
C THR A 46 -0.27 14.07 -7.42
N VAL A 47 -1.09 14.94 -6.84
CA VAL A 47 -0.68 16.03 -5.94
C VAL A 47 -1.23 15.74 -4.55
N TYR A 48 -0.35 15.73 -3.56
CA TYR A 48 -0.68 15.58 -2.14
C TYR A 48 -0.61 16.95 -1.47
N LYS A 49 -1.68 17.32 -0.76
CA LYS A 49 -1.77 18.59 -0.03
C LYS A 49 -2.09 18.33 1.44
N ASP A 50 -1.62 19.23 2.32
CA ASP A 50 -2.02 19.23 3.74
C ASP A 50 -3.43 19.83 3.94
N GLY A 51 -3.86 19.92 5.21
CA GLY A 51 -5.17 20.47 5.58
C GLY A 51 -5.35 21.95 5.26
N GLN A 52 -4.26 22.71 5.04
CA GLN A 52 -4.26 24.10 4.61
C GLN A 52 -4.16 24.25 3.08
N GLY A 53 -4.15 23.15 2.32
CA GLY A 53 -4.06 23.16 0.87
C GLY A 53 -2.63 23.33 0.31
N ARG A 54 -1.58 23.33 1.15
CA ARG A 54 -0.19 23.45 0.72
C ARG A 54 0.30 22.13 0.15
N ILE A 55 0.99 22.18 -0.98
CA ILE A 55 1.56 20.98 -1.61
C ILE A 55 2.63 20.41 -0.68
N GLN A 56 2.51 19.10 -0.39
CA GLN A 56 3.49 18.32 0.36
C GLN A 56 4.42 17.52 -0.57
N ARG A 57 3.86 16.98 -1.63
CA ARG A 57 4.61 16.22 -2.64
C ARG A 57 3.79 16.07 -3.92
N THR A 58 4.49 15.74 -5.00
CA THR A 58 3.87 15.32 -6.26
C THR A 58 4.43 13.98 -6.72
N VAL A 59 3.60 13.23 -7.40
CA VAL A 59 3.97 11.95 -8.04
C VAL A 59 3.51 12.02 -9.48
N THR A 60 4.40 11.68 -10.42
CA THR A 60 4.07 11.64 -11.85
C THR A 60 4.49 10.30 -12.43
N THR A 61 3.63 9.69 -13.20
CA THR A 61 3.97 8.47 -13.96
C THR A 61 3.97 8.83 -15.44
N ASP A 62 5.10 8.60 -16.10
CA ASP A 62 5.22 8.85 -17.54
C ASP A 62 4.65 7.68 -18.38
N ARG A 63 4.60 7.85 -19.70
CA ARG A 63 4.08 6.85 -20.64
C ARG A 63 4.87 5.54 -20.65
N ASN A 64 6.11 5.55 -20.15
CA ASN A 64 6.97 4.38 -20.02
C ASN A 64 6.84 3.68 -18.65
N GLY A 65 5.84 4.08 -17.83
CA GLY A 65 5.60 3.52 -16.51
C GLY A 65 6.61 3.94 -15.45
N LYS A 66 7.47 4.94 -15.74
CA LYS A 66 8.39 5.48 -14.73
C LYS A 66 7.65 6.47 -13.84
N THR A 67 7.58 6.15 -12.56
CA THR A 67 7.01 7.02 -11.53
C THR A 67 8.11 7.84 -10.87
N THR A 68 7.93 9.16 -10.82
CA THR A 68 8.85 10.12 -10.18
C THR A 68 8.17 10.76 -8.99
N PHE A 69 8.84 10.74 -7.85
CA PHE A 69 8.41 11.36 -6.59
C PHE A 69 9.16 12.68 -6.41
N ARG A 70 8.43 13.76 -6.10
CA ARG A 70 9.00 15.08 -5.86
C ARG A 70 8.48 15.66 -4.55
N ASP A 71 9.34 16.41 -3.85
CA ASP A 71 8.93 17.16 -2.66
C ASP A 71 8.08 18.40 -3.02
N TYR A 72 7.74 19.19 -2.01
CA TYR A 72 6.94 20.43 -2.16
C TYR A 72 7.67 21.53 -2.96
N LEU A 73 9.01 21.48 -3.04
CA LEU A 73 9.83 22.38 -3.85
C LEU A 73 10.03 21.87 -5.29
N GLY A 74 9.42 20.74 -5.65
CA GLY A 74 9.58 20.11 -6.97
C GLY A 74 10.87 19.30 -7.16
N ARG A 75 11.72 19.16 -6.12
CA ARG A 75 12.97 18.41 -6.20
C ARG A 75 12.67 16.91 -6.21
N THR A 76 13.31 16.17 -7.11
CA THR A 76 13.17 14.71 -7.18
C THR A 76 13.68 14.06 -5.90
N GLN A 77 12.85 13.19 -5.31
CA GLN A 77 13.18 12.38 -4.13
C GLN A 77 13.52 10.94 -4.50
N GLY A 78 13.09 10.50 -5.67
CA GLY A 78 13.37 9.17 -6.17
C GLY A 78 12.48 8.80 -7.34
N THR A 79 12.74 7.62 -7.89
CA THR A 79 11.94 7.07 -9.00
C THR A 79 11.68 5.58 -8.80
N VAL A 80 10.58 5.11 -9.38
CA VAL A 80 10.24 3.68 -9.50
C VAL A 80 9.91 3.40 -10.94
N GLN A 81 10.43 2.31 -11.48
CA GLN A 81 10.13 1.88 -12.84
C GLN A 81 10.03 0.36 -12.91
N THR A 82 8.99 -0.11 -13.59
CA THR A 82 8.84 -1.53 -13.92
C THR A 82 9.16 -1.72 -15.39
N ASP A 83 10.08 -2.64 -15.70
CA ASP A 83 10.45 -2.97 -17.09
C ASP A 83 9.45 -3.95 -17.72
N ALA A 84 9.61 -4.21 -19.01
CA ALA A 84 8.76 -5.13 -19.78
C ALA A 84 8.81 -6.60 -19.27
N ARG A 85 9.78 -6.95 -18.45
CA ARG A 85 9.92 -8.27 -17.82
C ARG A 85 9.31 -8.32 -16.42
N GLY A 86 8.63 -7.23 -15.97
CA GLY A 86 8.02 -7.14 -14.66
C GLY A 86 9.00 -6.88 -13.50
N LYS A 87 10.26 -6.54 -13.80
CA LYS A 87 11.21 -6.14 -12.77
C LYS A 87 10.99 -4.68 -12.41
N THR A 88 10.69 -4.42 -11.15
CA THR A 88 10.57 -3.08 -10.58
C THR A 88 11.88 -2.65 -9.96
N THR A 89 12.36 -1.45 -10.28
CA THR A 89 13.61 -0.89 -9.74
C THR A 89 13.31 0.43 -9.06
N TRP A 90 13.82 0.62 -7.83
CA TRP A 90 13.74 1.85 -7.06
C TRP A 90 15.08 2.57 -7.10
N ARG A 91 15.04 3.91 -7.30
CA ARG A 91 16.23 4.77 -7.32
C ARG A 91 16.00 5.96 -6.38
N ASP A 92 17.08 6.43 -5.78
CA ASP A 92 17.08 7.66 -4.98
C ASP A 92 17.03 8.93 -5.85
N ALA A 93 17.12 10.09 -5.19
CA ALA A 93 17.16 11.41 -5.83
C ALA A 93 18.34 11.58 -6.80
N SER A 94 19.45 10.90 -6.55
CA SER A 94 20.66 10.92 -7.38
C SER A 94 20.63 9.89 -8.52
N GLY A 95 19.53 9.12 -8.65
CA GLY A 95 19.40 8.08 -9.65
C GLY A 95 20.07 6.74 -9.30
N ARG A 96 20.67 6.62 -8.11
CA ARG A 96 21.33 5.38 -7.65
C ARG A 96 20.27 4.33 -7.30
N VAL A 97 20.50 3.07 -7.71
CA VAL A 97 19.60 1.96 -7.36
C VAL A 97 19.60 1.75 -5.85
N GLN A 98 18.41 1.73 -5.27
CA GLN A 98 18.17 1.41 -3.86
C GLN A 98 17.70 -0.03 -3.68
N GLY A 99 17.14 -0.61 -4.71
CA GLY A 99 16.70 -2.00 -4.69
C GLY A 99 15.85 -2.34 -5.92
N SER A 100 15.47 -3.60 -5.99
CA SER A 100 14.57 -4.08 -7.05
C SER A 100 13.70 -5.24 -6.55
N SER A 101 12.59 -5.48 -7.25
CA SER A 101 11.81 -6.70 -7.13
C SER A 101 11.53 -7.29 -8.51
N SER A 102 11.34 -8.58 -8.55
CA SER A 102 10.86 -9.28 -9.74
C SER A 102 10.00 -10.46 -9.34
N THR A 103 8.96 -10.72 -10.12
CA THR A 103 8.08 -11.88 -9.94
C THR A 103 8.33 -12.84 -11.08
N ASP A 104 8.62 -14.12 -10.75
CA ASP A 104 8.83 -15.15 -11.74
C ASP A 104 7.49 -15.74 -12.26
N GLN A 105 7.59 -16.64 -13.23
CA GLN A 105 6.43 -17.31 -13.85
C GLN A 105 5.59 -18.16 -12.85
N TYR A 106 6.15 -18.49 -11.68
CA TYR A 106 5.47 -19.25 -10.65
C TYR A 106 4.84 -18.34 -9.57
N GLY A 107 4.85 -17.00 -9.78
CA GLY A 107 4.29 -16.02 -8.85
C GLY A 107 5.19 -15.70 -7.65
N LYS A 108 6.44 -16.21 -7.63
CA LYS A 108 7.38 -15.89 -6.56
C LYS A 108 8.01 -14.52 -6.81
N THR A 109 7.76 -13.60 -5.89
CA THR A 109 8.40 -12.29 -5.88
C THR A 109 9.68 -12.33 -5.04
N THR A 110 10.78 -11.82 -5.61
CA THR A 110 12.08 -11.69 -4.93
C THR A 110 12.44 -10.23 -4.82
N TRP A 111 12.79 -9.78 -3.62
CA TRP A 111 13.32 -8.44 -3.37
C TRP A 111 14.84 -8.49 -3.22
N ARG A 112 15.51 -7.48 -3.81
CA ARG A 112 16.96 -7.32 -3.78
C ARG A 112 17.33 -5.92 -3.32
N ASP A 113 18.47 -5.81 -2.63
CA ASP A 113 19.03 -4.50 -2.26
C ASP A 113 19.71 -3.80 -3.45
N SER A 114 20.37 -2.67 -3.15
CA SER A 114 21.12 -1.87 -4.13
C SER A 114 22.29 -2.61 -4.76
N THR A 115 22.83 -3.64 -4.10
CA THR A 115 23.94 -4.47 -4.59
C THR A 115 23.46 -5.72 -5.34
N GLY A 116 22.13 -5.93 -5.44
CA GLY A 116 21.53 -7.08 -6.07
C GLY A 116 21.39 -8.32 -5.19
N ARG A 117 21.76 -8.25 -3.90
CA ARG A 117 21.61 -9.37 -2.96
C ARG A 117 20.14 -9.53 -2.58
N THR A 118 19.69 -10.78 -2.51
CA THR A 118 18.32 -11.10 -2.07
C THR A 118 18.10 -10.66 -0.63
N GLN A 119 17.03 -9.93 -0.39
CA GLN A 119 16.57 -9.51 0.94
C GLN A 119 15.43 -10.39 1.45
N GLY A 120 14.65 -10.95 0.54
CA GLY A 120 13.57 -11.84 0.89
C GLY A 120 12.74 -12.25 -0.32
N THR A 121 11.79 -13.16 -0.06
CA THR A 121 10.89 -13.66 -1.09
C THR A 121 9.46 -13.77 -0.57
N MET A 122 8.50 -13.66 -1.48
CA MET A 122 7.08 -13.91 -1.26
C MET A 122 6.58 -14.86 -2.34
N LEU A 123 5.75 -15.82 -1.92
CA LEU A 123 5.08 -16.72 -2.85
C LEU A 123 3.64 -16.91 -2.38
N THR A 124 2.70 -16.76 -3.31
CA THR A 124 1.30 -17.14 -3.07
C THR A 124 1.03 -18.45 -3.78
N ASP A 125 0.58 -19.45 -3.01
CA ASP A 125 0.24 -20.77 -3.55
C ASP A 125 -1.15 -20.78 -4.20
N LYS A 126 -1.49 -21.90 -4.83
CA LYS A 126 -2.80 -22.09 -5.50
C LYS A 126 -4.01 -22.05 -4.55
N TYR A 127 -3.79 -22.13 -3.25
CA TYR A 127 -4.83 -22.05 -2.23
C TYR A 127 -4.95 -20.65 -1.61
N GLY A 128 -4.26 -19.64 -2.17
CA GLY A 128 -4.27 -18.25 -1.72
C GLY A 128 -3.46 -17.99 -0.46
N LYS A 129 -2.63 -18.95 -0.02
CA LYS A 129 -1.71 -18.73 1.09
C LYS A 129 -0.45 -18.04 0.58
N THR A 130 -0.16 -16.87 1.13
CA THR A 130 1.07 -16.14 0.87
C THR A 130 2.10 -16.43 1.97
N THR A 131 3.30 -16.79 1.58
CA THR A 131 4.42 -17.12 2.47
C THR A 131 5.55 -16.12 2.25
N TYR A 132 6.08 -15.57 3.35
CA TYR A 132 7.18 -14.61 3.37
C TYR A 132 8.43 -15.26 3.93
N ARG A 133 9.58 -15.12 3.25
CA ARG A 133 10.87 -15.67 3.67
C ARG A 133 11.95 -14.59 3.64
N ASP A 134 12.94 -14.72 4.54
CA ASP A 134 14.12 -13.86 4.53
C ASP A 134 15.13 -14.27 3.44
N TYR A 135 16.28 -13.60 3.40
CA TYR A 135 17.34 -13.85 2.44
C TYR A 135 17.99 -15.24 2.59
N LEU A 136 17.89 -15.89 3.75
CA LEU A 136 18.33 -17.26 4.02
C LEU A 136 17.25 -18.31 3.71
N GLY A 137 16.06 -17.87 3.21
CA GLY A 137 14.94 -18.76 2.94
C GLY A 137 14.11 -19.15 4.17
N ARG A 138 14.43 -18.63 5.36
CA ARG A 138 13.70 -18.94 6.61
C ARG A 138 12.35 -18.25 6.60
N LEU A 139 11.31 -18.97 7.05
CA LEU A 139 9.95 -18.46 7.18
C LEU A 139 9.93 -17.23 8.12
N GLN A 140 9.34 -16.14 7.66
CA GLN A 140 9.10 -14.92 8.45
C GLN A 140 7.63 -14.79 8.83
N GLY A 141 6.74 -15.38 8.05
CA GLY A 141 5.31 -15.35 8.31
C GLY A 141 4.50 -15.79 7.10
N SER A 142 3.20 -15.80 7.27
CA SER A 142 2.27 -16.09 6.19
C SER A 142 0.95 -15.34 6.35
N SER A 143 0.23 -15.19 5.24
CA SER A 143 -1.17 -14.75 5.25
C SER A 143 -2.00 -15.70 4.40
N GLN A 144 -3.26 -15.86 4.77
CA GLN A 144 -4.20 -16.66 4.00
C GLN A 144 -5.58 -16.07 4.09
N THR A 145 -6.24 -15.94 2.93
CA THR A 145 -7.64 -15.51 2.85
C THR A 145 -8.52 -16.76 2.68
N ASP A 146 -9.51 -16.90 3.55
CA ASP A 146 -10.47 -17.99 3.46
C ASP A 146 -11.61 -17.67 2.47
N ARG A 147 -12.48 -18.64 2.24
CA ARG A 147 -13.64 -18.48 1.32
C ARG A 147 -14.67 -17.42 1.77
N TYR A 148 -14.58 -16.94 3.00
CA TYR A 148 -15.46 -15.92 3.55
C TYR A 148 -14.82 -14.52 3.54
N GLY A 149 -13.66 -14.37 2.87
CA GLY A 149 -12.96 -13.09 2.76
C GLY A 149 -12.18 -12.69 4.01
N LYS A 150 -12.00 -13.60 4.99
CA LYS A 150 -11.16 -13.35 6.15
C LYS A 150 -9.72 -13.67 5.83
N THR A 151 -8.85 -12.66 5.91
CA THR A 151 -7.40 -12.84 5.82
C THR A 151 -6.82 -12.97 7.22
N THR A 152 -6.11 -14.06 7.49
CA THR A 152 -5.40 -14.31 8.75
C THR A 152 -3.91 -14.19 8.51
N TYR A 153 -3.23 -13.43 9.37
CA TYR A 153 -1.78 -13.24 9.38
C TYR A 153 -1.15 -14.06 10.48
N ARG A 154 -0.03 -14.75 10.16
CA ARG A 154 0.70 -15.61 11.09
C ARG A 154 2.18 -15.27 11.09
N ASP A 155 2.83 -15.41 12.24
CA ASP A 155 4.29 -15.29 12.38
C ASP A 155 5.03 -16.54 11.83
N ALA A 156 6.35 -16.52 11.96
CA ALA A 156 7.21 -17.65 11.56
C ALA A 156 6.92 -18.96 12.30
N ALA A 157 6.41 -18.89 13.53
CA ALA A 157 6.01 -20.04 14.33
C ALA A 157 4.57 -20.50 14.05
N GLY A 158 3.87 -19.86 13.10
CA GLY A 158 2.49 -20.19 12.75
C GLY A 158 1.43 -19.59 13.69
N ARG A 159 1.82 -18.79 14.69
CA ARG A 159 0.89 -18.16 15.64
C ARG A 159 0.19 -16.98 14.96
N THR A 160 -1.12 -16.87 15.19
CA THR A 160 -1.92 -15.76 14.65
C THR A 160 -1.44 -14.42 15.21
N GLN A 161 -1.17 -13.46 14.31
CA GLN A 161 -0.80 -12.08 14.64
C GLN A 161 -1.99 -11.13 14.52
N GLY A 162 -3.00 -11.52 13.74
CA GLY A 162 -4.21 -10.75 13.55
C GLY A 162 -5.01 -11.25 12.36
N SER A 163 -6.13 -10.58 12.11
CA SER A 163 -6.96 -10.87 10.94
C SER A 163 -7.68 -9.63 10.42
N VAL A 164 -8.03 -9.67 9.14
CA VAL A 164 -8.86 -8.68 8.47
C VAL A 164 -10.03 -9.41 7.82
N THR A 165 -11.22 -8.88 7.99
CA THR A 165 -12.44 -9.42 7.34
C THR A 165 -13.20 -8.27 6.70
N THR A 166 -13.61 -8.45 5.45
CA THR A 166 -14.56 -7.54 4.79
C THR A 166 -15.88 -8.29 4.61
N ASP A 167 -16.95 -7.75 5.19
CA ASP A 167 -18.27 -8.36 5.07
C ASP A 167 -18.97 -7.99 3.74
N GLN A 168 -20.13 -8.60 3.49
CA GLN A 168 -20.93 -8.37 2.28
C GLN A 168 -21.42 -6.92 2.11
N TYR A 169 -21.39 -6.12 3.16
CA TYR A 169 -21.76 -4.69 3.15
C TYR A 169 -20.56 -3.76 2.98
N GLY A 170 -19.36 -4.32 2.71
CA GLY A 170 -18.13 -3.55 2.51
C GLY A 170 -17.49 -3.04 3.80
N LYS A 171 -17.95 -3.49 4.98
CA LYS A 171 -17.31 -3.15 6.24
C LYS A 171 -16.07 -4.01 6.43
N THR A 172 -14.92 -3.37 6.55
CA THR A 172 -13.65 -4.03 6.87
C THR A 172 -13.40 -3.91 8.37
N THR A 173 -13.05 -5.01 9.03
CA THR A 173 -12.74 -5.08 10.46
C THR A 173 -11.37 -5.67 10.66
N TRP A 174 -10.51 -5.01 11.45
CA TRP A 174 -9.18 -5.49 11.85
C TRP A 174 -9.21 -6.01 13.27
N ARG A 175 -8.57 -7.16 13.49
CA ARG A 175 -8.46 -7.80 14.81
C ARG A 175 -7.00 -8.13 15.12
N ASP A 176 -6.65 -8.06 16.41
CA ASP A 176 -5.34 -8.49 16.90
C ASP A 176 -5.23 -10.01 16.99
N SER A 177 -4.10 -10.49 17.53
CA SER A 177 -3.82 -11.91 17.78
C SER A 177 -4.81 -12.58 18.74
N SER A 178 -5.42 -11.81 19.64
CA SER A 178 -6.43 -12.27 20.61
C SER A 178 -7.85 -12.22 20.07
N GLY A 179 -8.05 -11.76 18.82
CA GLY A 179 -9.35 -11.59 18.18
C GLY A 179 -10.09 -10.31 18.56
N ARG A 180 -9.49 -9.41 19.36
CA ARG A 180 -10.09 -8.12 19.74
C ARG A 180 -10.09 -7.17 18.55
N ILE A 181 -11.18 -6.42 18.38
CA ILE A 181 -11.28 -5.41 17.32
C ILE A 181 -10.29 -4.28 17.61
N GLN A 182 -9.42 -4.00 16.64
CA GLN A 182 -8.49 -2.87 16.65
C GLN A 182 -9.06 -1.67 15.90
N GLY A 183 -9.96 -1.92 14.96
CA GLY A 183 -10.61 -0.87 14.21
C GLY A 183 -11.49 -1.43 13.10
N SER A 184 -12.21 -0.52 12.43
CA SER A 184 -13.02 -0.86 11.27
C SER A 184 -13.10 0.31 10.28
N SER A 185 -13.45 0.00 9.04
CA SER A 185 -13.85 1.00 8.05
C SER A 185 -15.12 0.56 7.34
N THR A 186 -15.91 1.53 6.93
CA THR A 186 -17.11 1.32 6.12
C THR A 186 -17.15 2.38 5.03
N THR A 187 -17.37 1.96 3.79
CA THR A 187 -17.56 2.88 2.66
C THR A 187 -19.05 2.91 2.31
N ASP A 188 -19.63 4.10 2.30
CA ASP A 188 -21.03 4.28 1.91
C ASP A 188 -21.19 4.33 0.38
N ARG A 189 -22.44 4.34 -0.08
CA ARG A 189 -22.79 4.42 -1.51
C ARG A 189 -22.28 5.68 -2.23
N TYR A 190 -21.88 6.71 -1.49
CA TYR A 190 -21.36 7.96 -2.02
C TYR A 190 -19.83 8.01 -2.03
N GLY A 191 -19.16 6.89 -1.76
CA GLY A 191 -17.70 6.79 -1.75
C GLY A 191 -17.02 7.37 -0.51
N LYS A 192 -17.80 7.72 0.54
CA LYS A 192 -17.23 8.17 1.81
C LYS A 192 -16.87 6.95 2.67
N THR A 193 -15.60 6.81 3.01
CA THR A 193 -15.10 5.82 3.96
C THR A 193 -14.97 6.45 5.34
N THR A 194 -15.57 5.81 6.34
CA THR A 194 -15.45 6.19 7.75
C THR A 194 -14.58 5.18 8.48
N TYR A 195 -13.55 5.65 9.17
CA TYR A 195 -12.63 4.83 9.96
C TYR A 195 -12.97 4.95 11.44
N ARG A 196 -12.96 3.82 12.15
CA ARG A 196 -13.25 3.75 13.59
C ARG A 196 -12.13 2.98 14.31
N ASP A 197 -11.87 3.37 15.56
CA ASP A 197 -10.99 2.62 16.46
C ASP A 197 -11.66 1.34 17.00
N GLY A 198 -10.94 0.60 17.86
CA GLY A 198 -11.42 -0.64 18.48
C GLY A 198 -12.64 -0.46 19.38
N SER A 199 -12.89 0.77 19.89
CA SER A 199 -14.06 1.11 20.69
C SER A 199 -15.26 1.61 19.86
N GLY A 200 -15.08 1.70 18.52
CA GLY A 200 -16.12 2.17 17.59
C GLY A 200 -16.16 3.68 17.39
N ARG A 201 -15.28 4.46 18.03
CA ARG A 201 -15.21 5.92 17.84
C ARG A 201 -14.66 6.25 16.46
N ILE A 202 -15.22 7.28 15.81
CA ILE A 202 -14.71 7.78 14.54
C ILE A 202 -13.33 8.40 14.76
N ILE A 203 -12.34 7.95 13.99
CA ILE A 203 -10.97 8.49 13.99
C ILE A 203 -10.65 9.29 12.72
N GLY A 204 -11.52 9.21 11.71
CA GLY A 204 -11.37 10.00 10.50
C GLY A 204 -12.27 9.52 9.37
N THR A 205 -12.29 10.29 8.29
CA THR A 205 -13.02 9.93 7.07
C THR A 205 -12.19 10.21 5.82
N ARG A 206 -12.50 9.46 4.75
CA ARG A 206 -11.99 9.67 3.40
C ARG A 206 -13.20 9.82 2.47
N THR A 207 -13.18 10.82 1.61
CA THR A 207 -14.23 11.01 0.56
C THR A 207 -13.55 11.21 -0.78
N VAL A 208 -14.04 10.52 -1.80
CA VAL A 208 -13.61 10.64 -3.20
C VAL A 208 -14.64 11.50 -3.94
N ARG A 209 -14.19 12.46 -4.75
CA ARG A 209 -15.01 13.34 -5.59
C ARG A 209 -14.35 13.57 -6.94
#